data_943fb457b63fb9f21d2ea5d090805063
#
_entry.id   943fb457b63fb9f21d2ea5d090805063
#
_cell.length_a   1.000
_cell.length_b   1.000
_cell.length_c   1.000
_cell.angle_alpha   90.00
_cell.angle_beta   90.00
_cell.angle_gamma   90.00
#
_symmetry.space_group_name_H-M   'P 1'
#
loop_
_entity.id
_entity.type
_entity.pdbx_description
1 polymer ?
#
loop_
_entity_poly.entity_id
_entity_poly.type
_entity_poly.pdbx_seq_one_letter_code
_entity_poly.pdbx_strand_id
1 'polypeptide(L)'
;MTYPSRTLVLPPQLTTSARRLRTTALRRGLRVVEATASAVSAGAGRPEWAASTGGDAHAVHLHAGPSFADVVAPALGIALLEAPADWLARLPRALTQREIRAMPLGEAYRLRRPAFVKSPNDKGIPALVYADGSRLPGPDAVDPATVVLVSDVMAFTVEYRLFLLDGAVHTAGQYAEAGRLRLGPPGLAALAFGREVLAAAGDGLPSAVVVDIGRDDQGRWAVIEANAAWASGCYGVDPGRALDTVLRAAGPATDLSPPDRAFVR
;
A
#
# COMPACT_ATOMS: atom_id res chain seq x y z
N MET A 1 -25.65 -18.28 -13.06
CA MET A 1 -25.02 -17.80 -11.81
C MET A 1 -24.74 -16.31 -12.00
N THR A 2 -25.55 -15.44 -11.41
CA THR A 2 -25.30 -14.01 -11.34
C THR A 2 -24.15 -13.80 -10.36
N TYR A 3 -23.02 -13.30 -10.84
CA TYR A 3 -21.94 -12.89 -9.94
C TYR A 3 -22.46 -11.77 -9.03
N PRO A 4 -22.13 -11.78 -7.73
CA PRO A 4 -22.51 -10.70 -6.83
C PRO A 4 -22.02 -9.37 -7.43
N SER A 5 -22.88 -8.36 -7.48
CA SER A 5 -22.55 -7.08 -8.05
C SER A 5 -21.46 -6.42 -7.17
N ARG A 6 -20.27 -6.22 -7.73
CA ARG A 6 -19.15 -5.56 -7.06
C ARG A 6 -19.12 -4.08 -7.42
N THR A 7 -18.93 -3.23 -6.42
CA THR A 7 -18.72 -1.79 -6.63
C THR A 7 -17.31 -1.40 -6.22
N LEU A 8 -16.60 -0.66 -7.08
CA LEU A 8 -15.36 0.01 -6.74
C LEU A 8 -15.64 1.50 -6.48
N VAL A 9 -15.32 1.96 -5.27
CA VAL A 9 -15.42 3.37 -4.86
C VAL A 9 -14.08 4.05 -5.08
N LEU A 10 -14.12 5.24 -5.66
CA LEU A 10 -12.97 6.08 -5.97
C LEU A 10 -13.22 7.51 -5.46
N PRO A 11 -12.18 8.27 -5.10
CA PRO A 11 -12.32 9.70 -4.84
C PRO A 11 -12.64 10.47 -6.13
N PRO A 12 -13.21 11.68 -6.08
CA PRO A 12 -13.60 12.44 -7.26
C PRO A 12 -12.38 12.92 -8.08
N GLN A 13 -11.23 13.09 -7.44
CA GLN A 13 -9.98 13.45 -8.12
C GLN A 13 -9.14 12.20 -8.38
N LEU A 14 -9.15 11.74 -9.62
CA LEU A 14 -8.47 10.51 -10.00
C LEU A 14 -7.03 10.74 -10.42
N THR A 15 -6.11 10.02 -9.79
CA THR A 15 -4.74 9.85 -10.29
C THR A 15 -4.72 9.05 -11.60
N THR A 16 -3.61 9.05 -12.32
CA THR A 16 -3.45 8.20 -13.52
C THR A 16 -3.70 6.73 -13.21
N SER A 17 -3.22 6.23 -12.07
CA SER A 17 -3.44 4.85 -11.63
C SER A 17 -4.92 4.58 -11.34
N ALA A 18 -5.60 5.47 -10.64
CA ALA A 18 -7.02 5.35 -10.35
C ALA A 18 -7.87 5.33 -11.63
N ARG A 19 -7.52 6.15 -12.65
CA ARG A 19 -8.18 6.11 -13.96
C ARG A 19 -8.01 4.77 -14.68
N ARG A 20 -6.81 4.17 -14.61
CA ARG A 20 -6.54 2.84 -15.19
C ARG A 20 -7.35 1.76 -14.48
N LEU A 21 -7.38 1.76 -13.14
CA LEU A 21 -8.19 0.82 -12.35
C LEU A 21 -9.68 1.01 -12.62
N ARG A 22 -10.17 2.26 -12.70
CA ARG A 22 -11.55 2.59 -13.09
C ARG A 22 -11.93 1.95 -14.42
N THR A 23 -11.13 2.19 -15.44
CA THR A 23 -11.37 1.64 -16.79
C THR A 23 -11.37 0.11 -16.77
N THR A 24 -10.47 -0.49 -16.01
CA THR A 24 -10.37 -1.95 -15.87
C THR A 24 -11.57 -2.53 -15.12
N ALA A 25 -12.01 -1.88 -14.04
CA ALA A 25 -13.19 -2.28 -13.27
C ALA A 25 -14.45 -2.26 -14.15
N LEU A 26 -14.67 -1.18 -14.91
CA LEU A 26 -15.80 -1.07 -15.84
C LEU A 26 -15.77 -2.18 -16.92
N ARG A 27 -14.61 -2.46 -17.50
CA ARG A 27 -14.46 -3.54 -18.49
C ARG A 27 -14.74 -4.93 -17.92
N ARG A 28 -14.53 -5.11 -16.62
CA ARG A 28 -14.84 -6.35 -15.87
C ARG A 28 -16.28 -6.41 -15.34
N GLY A 29 -17.11 -5.44 -15.69
CA GLY A 29 -18.50 -5.40 -15.26
C GLY A 29 -18.71 -4.94 -13.81
N LEU A 30 -17.69 -4.38 -13.15
CA LEU A 30 -17.88 -3.77 -11.84
C LEU A 30 -18.63 -2.43 -11.99
N ARG A 31 -19.49 -2.13 -11.04
CA ARG A 31 -19.98 -0.76 -10.85
C ARG A 31 -18.85 0.11 -10.33
N VAL A 32 -18.71 1.32 -10.84
CA VAL A 32 -17.76 2.31 -10.31
C VAL A 32 -18.51 3.52 -9.81
N VAL A 33 -18.19 3.97 -8.60
CA VAL A 33 -18.78 5.14 -7.96
C VAL A 33 -17.64 6.11 -7.60
N GLU A 34 -17.73 7.33 -8.10
CA GLU A 34 -16.86 8.43 -7.67
C GLU A 34 -17.63 9.25 -6.63
N ALA A 35 -17.14 9.29 -5.39
CA ALA A 35 -17.83 9.94 -4.28
C ALA A 35 -16.89 10.86 -3.50
N THR A 36 -17.43 11.91 -2.88
CA THR A 36 -16.70 12.70 -1.89
C THR A 36 -16.81 12.04 -0.52
N ALA A 37 -15.83 12.26 0.35
CA ALA A 37 -15.88 11.75 1.73
C ALA A 37 -17.14 12.26 2.45
N SER A 38 -17.51 13.53 2.28
CA SER A 38 -18.71 14.11 2.85
C SER A 38 -20.01 13.47 2.36
N ALA A 39 -20.09 13.10 1.08
CA ALA A 39 -21.29 12.44 0.54
C ALA A 39 -21.50 11.02 1.11
N VAL A 40 -20.42 10.37 1.54
CA VAL A 40 -20.47 9.03 2.15
C VAL A 40 -20.73 9.12 3.65
N SER A 41 -20.11 10.10 4.35
CA SER A 41 -20.21 10.24 5.81
C SER A 41 -21.42 11.05 6.31
N ALA A 42 -22.04 11.89 5.48
CA ALA A 42 -23.16 12.76 5.87
C ALA A 42 -24.52 12.03 6.02
N GLY A 43 -24.63 10.79 5.55
CA GLY A 43 -25.84 9.99 5.67
C GLY A 43 -25.92 9.29 7.02
N ALA A 44 -27.10 9.27 7.67
CA ALA A 44 -27.37 8.51 8.88
C ALA A 44 -27.38 6.99 8.64
N GLY A 45 -26.69 6.50 7.60
CA GLY A 45 -26.61 5.10 7.21
C GLY A 45 -25.81 4.90 5.94
N ARG A 46 -25.67 3.64 5.53
CA ARG A 46 -24.98 3.26 4.30
C ARG A 46 -25.70 3.89 3.09
N PRO A 47 -24.98 4.54 2.16
CA PRO A 47 -25.61 5.13 0.98
C PRO A 47 -26.46 4.11 0.19
N GLU A 48 -27.58 4.55 -0.41
CA GLU A 48 -28.48 3.67 -1.16
C GLU A 48 -27.77 2.84 -2.24
N TRP A 49 -26.80 3.45 -2.94
CA TRP A 49 -26.01 2.74 -3.96
C TRP A 49 -25.08 1.66 -3.38
N ALA A 50 -24.81 1.69 -2.08
CA ALA A 50 -24.01 0.70 -1.36
C ALA A 50 -24.87 -0.32 -0.60
N ALA A 51 -26.18 -0.06 -0.48
CA ALA A 51 -27.13 -0.97 0.15
C ALA A 51 -27.39 -2.18 -0.77
N SER A 52 -27.56 -3.35 -0.16
CA SER A 52 -27.99 -4.56 -0.89
C SER A 52 -29.46 -4.41 -1.29
N THR A 53 -29.75 -4.40 -2.58
CA THR A 53 -31.13 -4.48 -3.08
C THR A 53 -31.42 -5.93 -3.44
N GLY A 54 -32.15 -6.65 -2.56
CA GLY A 54 -32.70 -7.97 -2.84
C GLY A 54 -31.64 -9.10 -2.84
N GLY A 55 -31.50 -9.77 -1.70
CA GLY A 55 -30.94 -11.13 -1.59
C GLY A 55 -29.46 -11.38 -1.91
N ASP A 56 -28.82 -10.62 -2.78
CA ASP A 56 -27.42 -10.79 -3.15
C ASP A 56 -26.55 -9.80 -2.37
N ALA A 57 -25.54 -10.31 -1.67
CA ALA A 57 -24.56 -9.48 -0.95
C ALA A 57 -23.78 -8.61 -1.94
N HIS A 58 -24.02 -7.29 -1.89
CA HIS A 58 -23.31 -6.31 -2.71
C HIS A 58 -21.95 -6.00 -2.11
N ALA A 59 -20.88 -6.49 -2.72
CA ALA A 59 -19.51 -6.25 -2.25
C ALA A 59 -19.02 -4.86 -2.68
N VAL A 60 -18.66 -4.03 -1.69
CA VAL A 60 -18.10 -2.69 -1.91
C VAL A 60 -16.61 -2.71 -1.62
N HIS A 61 -15.84 -2.16 -2.54
CA HIS A 61 -14.38 -2.07 -2.50
C HIS A 61 -13.92 -0.62 -2.66
N LEU A 62 -12.71 -0.31 -2.23
CA LEU A 62 -12.17 1.04 -2.24
C LEU A 62 -10.77 1.09 -2.87
N HIS A 63 -10.51 2.14 -3.66
CA HIS A 63 -9.14 2.56 -4.01
C HIS A 63 -9.02 4.06 -3.87
N ALA A 64 -8.25 4.51 -2.86
CA ALA A 64 -8.11 5.93 -2.53
C ALA A 64 -6.83 6.18 -1.72
N GLY A 65 -6.47 7.45 -1.54
CA GLY A 65 -5.45 7.84 -0.56
C GLY A 65 -5.92 7.66 0.89
N PRO A 66 -4.99 7.55 1.87
CA PRO A 66 -5.31 7.26 3.26
C PRO A 66 -6.36 8.18 3.88
N SER A 67 -6.21 9.49 3.76
CA SER A 67 -7.15 10.46 4.38
C SER A 67 -8.60 10.29 3.90
N PHE A 68 -8.81 9.89 2.65
CA PHE A 68 -10.14 9.59 2.14
C PHE A 68 -10.62 8.23 2.65
N ALA A 69 -9.75 7.24 2.65
CA ALA A 69 -10.06 5.89 3.05
C ALA A 69 -10.44 5.80 4.53
N ASP A 70 -9.75 6.54 5.41
CA ASP A 70 -10.01 6.58 6.85
C ASP A 70 -11.44 7.07 7.18
N VAL A 71 -11.99 7.95 6.35
CA VAL A 71 -13.37 8.44 6.51
C VAL A 71 -14.40 7.50 5.88
N VAL A 72 -14.09 6.97 4.69
CA VAL A 72 -15.09 6.28 3.84
C VAL A 72 -15.19 4.79 4.16
N ALA A 73 -14.08 4.13 4.48
CA ALA A 73 -14.09 2.69 4.69
C ALA A 73 -14.98 2.24 5.87
N PRO A 74 -14.94 2.91 7.07
CA PRO A 74 -15.83 2.55 8.17
C PRO A 74 -17.32 2.73 7.81
N ALA A 75 -17.66 3.83 7.13
CA ALA A 75 -19.05 4.12 6.72
C ALA A 75 -19.60 3.10 5.72
N LEU A 76 -18.73 2.45 4.94
CA LEU A 76 -19.11 1.41 3.96
C LEU A 76 -18.94 -0.02 4.47
N GLY A 77 -18.42 -0.22 5.68
CA GLY A 77 -18.12 -1.55 6.23
C GLY A 77 -16.96 -2.23 5.48
N ILE A 78 -16.00 -1.45 5.01
CA ILE A 78 -14.81 -1.94 4.29
C ILE A 78 -13.66 -2.12 5.29
N ALA A 79 -13.01 -3.26 5.25
CA ALA A 79 -11.71 -3.48 5.90
C ALA A 79 -10.58 -3.10 4.94
N LEU A 80 -9.57 -2.44 5.48
CA LEU A 80 -8.39 -1.98 4.75
C LEU A 80 -7.18 -2.78 5.23
N LEU A 81 -6.57 -3.57 4.35
CA LEU A 81 -5.38 -4.36 4.67
C LEU A 81 -4.12 -3.55 4.43
N GLU A 82 -3.19 -3.60 5.39
CA GLU A 82 -1.85 -3.03 5.25
C GLU A 82 -0.80 -3.83 6.02
N ALA A 83 0.44 -3.69 5.61
CA ALA A 83 1.56 -4.33 6.31
C ALA A 83 1.76 -3.71 7.70
N PRO A 84 2.21 -4.49 8.71
CA PRO A 84 2.59 -3.94 10.00
C PRO A 84 3.62 -2.83 9.89
N ALA A 85 3.51 -1.81 10.71
CA ALA A 85 4.38 -0.63 10.68
C ALA A 85 5.88 -0.98 10.82
N ASP A 86 6.20 -2.04 11.51
CA ASP A 86 7.56 -2.52 11.76
C ASP A 86 8.00 -3.64 10.81
N TRP A 87 7.14 -4.06 9.87
CA TRP A 87 7.42 -5.22 8.99
C TRP A 87 8.78 -5.11 8.29
N LEU A 88 9.08 -3.95 7.71
CA LEU A 88 10.33 -3.74 6.98
C LEU A 88 11.57 -3.86 7.90
N ALA A 89 11.45 -3.45 9.17
CA ALA A 89 12.51 -3.56 10.15
C ALA A 89 12.74 -5.00 10.67
N ARG A 90 11.73 -5.87 10.51
CA ARG A 90 11.82 -7.29 10.90
C ARG A 90 12.42 -8.18 9.81
N LEU A 91 12.55 -7.69 8.58
CA LEU A 91 13.14 -8.47 7.50
C LEU A 91 14.62 -8.76 7.75
N PRO A 92 15.11 -9.94 7.34
CA PRO A 92 16.53 -10.26 7.35
C PRO A 92 17.34 -9.19 6.58
N ARG A 93 18.50 -8.81 7.13
CA ARG A 93 19.39 -7.82 6.50
C ARG A 93 19.80 -8.22 5.07
N ALA A 94 19.87 -9.49 4.78
CA ALA A 94 20.12 -9.99 3.43
C ALA A 94 19.09 -9.51 2.40
N LEU A 95 17.85 -9.21 2.83
CA LEU A 95 16.77 -8.70 1.97
C LEU A 95 16.64 -7.18 2.01
N THR A 96 17.18 -6.51 3.01
CA THR A 96 17.09 -5.04 3.12
C THR A 96 18.39 -4.35 2.71
N GLN A 97 19.53 -5.04 2.75
CA GLN A 97 20.91 -4.57 2.49
C GLN A 97 21.33 -3.38 3.36
N ARG A 98 20.49 -2.95 4.29
CA ARG A 98 20.73 -1.84 5.22
C ARG A 98 20.10 -2.13 6.58
N GLU A 99 20.59 -1.45 7.61
CA GLU A 99 19.94 -1.46 8.90
C GLU A 99 18.66 -0.62 8.82
N ILE A 100 17.55 -1.18 9.33
CA ILE A 100 16.26 -0.50 9.43
C ILE A 100 15.72 -0.73 10.82
N ARG A 101 15.27 0.34 11.48
CA ARG A 101 14.68 0.29 12.81
C ARG A 101 13.33 0.98 12.80
N ALA A 102 12.35 0.37 13.46
CA ALA A 102 11.09 1.00 13.80
C ALA A 102 11.23 1.57 15.22
N MET A 103 10.91 2.84 15.41
CA MET A 103 10.99 3.50 16.70
C MET A 103 10.02 4.67 16.80
N PRO A 104 9.67 5.14 18.00
CA PRO A 104 8.95 6.41 18.17
C PRO A 104 9.74 7.59 17.60
N LEU A 105 9.04 8.56 17.01
CA LEU A 105 9.65 9.81 16.50
C LEU A 105 10.48 10.53 17.58
N GLY A 106 10.02 10.53 18.84
CA GLY A 106 10.75 11.10 19.95
C GLY A 106 12.13 10.49 20.21
N GLU A 107 12.33 9.22 19.86
CA GLU A 107 13.65 8.57 19.88
C GLU A 107 14.50 9.00 18.68
N ALA A 108 13.89 9.17 17.51
CA ALA A 108 14.57 9.60 16.30
C ALA A 108 15.14 11.03 16.41
N TYR A 109 14.64 11.89 17.30
CA TYR A 109 15.25 13.20 17.61
C TYR A 109 16.70 13.10 18.12
N ARG A 110 17.12 11.92 18.60
CA ARG A 110 18.48 11.67 19.06
C ARG A 110 19.48 11.30 17.97
N LEU A 111 19.02 11.19 16.71
CA LEU A 111 19.92 10.93 15.58
C LEU A 111 20.99 12.03 15.47
N ARG A 112 22.25 11.62 15.29
CA ARG A 112 23.42 12.51 15.18
C ARG A 112 24.18 12.34 13.87
N ARG A 113 23.62 11.55 12.95
CA ARG A 113 24.15 11.28 11.62
C ARG A 113 23.02 11.24 10.59
N PRO A 114 23.32 11.46 9.30
CA PRO A 114 22.31 11.34 8.26
C PRO A 114 21.64 9.97 8.27
N ALA A 115 20.31 9.97 8.19
CA ALA A 115 19.49 8.77 8.09
C ALA A 115 18.28 9.04 7.19
N PHE A 116 17.83 8.01 6.49
CA PHE A 116 16.54 8.06 5.82
C PHE A 116 15.43 7.77 6.83
N VAL A 117 14.48 8.68 6.94
CA VAL A 117 13.35 8.54 7.88
C VAL A 117 12.05 8.69 7.11
N LYS A 118 11.05 7.85 7.44
CA LYS A 118 9.70 7.90 6.86
C LYS A 118 8.65 7.38 7.83
N SER A 119 7.40 7.78 7.62
CA SER A 119 6.26 7.04 8.18
C SER A 119 6.14 5.67 7.52
N PRO A 120 5.76 4.60 8.23
CA PRO A 120 5.60 3.27 7.64
C PRO A 120 4.47 3.20 6.61
N ASN A 121 3.26 3.62 6.95
CA ASN A 121 2.04 3.37 6.19
C ASN A 121 1.28 4.64 5.76
N ASP A 122 1.74 5.80 6.16
CA ASP A 122 1.13 7.10 5.82
C ASP A 122 2.18 8.10 5.30
N LYS A 123 1.78 9.36 5.20
CA LYS A 123 2.65 10.46 4.77
C LYS A 123 2.78 11.55 5.85
N GLY A 124 2.55 11.21 7.11
CA GLY A 124 2.66 12.14 8.22
C GLY A 124 4.07 12.70 8.37
N ILE A 125 5.08 11.92 8.01
CA ILE A 125 6.47 12.36 7.96
C ILE A 125 7.00 12.20 6.53
N PRO A 126 7.54 13.28 5.92
CA PRO A 126 8.14 13.20 4.60
C PRO A 126 9.27 12.17 4.53
N ALA A 127 9.22 11.29 3.54
CA ALA A 127 10.24 10.26 3.28
C ALA A 127 11.49 10.92 2.69
N LEU A 128 12.46 11.30 3.54
CA LEU A 128 13.66 12.06 3.18
C LEU A 128 14.89 11.57 3.94
N VAL A 129 16.05 11.95 3.45
CA VAL A 129 17.31 11.88 4.22
C VAL A 129 17.38 13.10 5.11
N TYR A 130 17.33 12.88 6.41
CA TYR A 130 17.50 13.92 7.43
C TYR A 130 18.97 13.92 7.89
N ALA A 131 19.58 15.10 7.95
CA ALA A 131 20.99 15.22 8.36
C ALA A 131 21.20 14.75 9.82
N ASP A 132 20.21 15.02 10.66
CA ASP A 132 20.15 14.59 12.06
C ASP A 132 18.70 14.72 12.58
N GLY A 133 18.47 14.34 13.82
CA GLY A 133 17.14 14.37 14.45
C GLY A 133 16.52 15.76 14.62
N SER A 134 17.32 16.84 14.59
CA SER A 134 16.79 18.20 14.72
C SER A 134 16.03 18.69 13.49
N ARG A 135 16.16 17.98 12.36
CA ARG A 135 15.48 18.29 11.10
C ARG A 135 14.14 17.54 10.93
N LEU A 136 13.82 16.65 11.85
CA LEU A 136 12.52 15.97 11.87
C LEU A 136 11.39 16.94 12.28
N PRO A 137 10.14 16.67 11.89
CA PRO A 137 8.98 17.44 12.37
C PRO A 137 8.95 17.46 13.91
N GLY A 138 8.74 18.64 14.47
CA GLY A 138 8.69 18.81 15.92
C GLY A 138 7.40 18.27 16.56
N PRO A 139 7.35 18.21 17.91
CA PRO A 139 6.21 17.66 18.64
C PRO A 139 4.91 18.47 18.45
N ASP A 140 5.01 19.71 18.02
CA ASP A 140 3.84 20.54 17.70
C ASP A 140 3.18 20.14 16.36
N ALA A 141 3.92 19.45 15.49
CA ALA A 141 3.44 19.04 14.19
C ALA A 141 3.07 17.55 14.11
N VAL A 142 3.79 16.70 14.83
CA VAL A 142 3.59 15.24 14.85
C VAL A 142 3.81 14.71 16.25
N ASP A 143 2.91 13.85 16.72
CA ASP A 143 3.03 13.19 18.02
C ASP A 143 4.37 12.44 18.12
N PRO A 144 5.21 12.69 19.15
CA PRO A 144 6.45 11.96 19.39
C PRO A 144 6.30 10.44 19.55
N ALA A 145 5.11 9.95 19.88
CA ALA A 145 4.82 8.52 19.96
C ALA A 145 4.62 7.87 18.59
N THR A 146 4.46 8.69 17.52
CA THR A 146 4.29 8.20 16.13
C THR A 146 5.46 7.31 15.73
N VAL A 147 5.17 6.10 15.26
CA VAL A 147 6.20 5.17 14.78
C VAL A 147 6.79 5.67 13.47
N VAL A 148 8.11 5.66 13.39
CA VAL A 148 8.88 5.95 12.18
C VAL A 148 9.83 4.80 11.86
N LEU A 149 10.12 4.64 10.56
CA LEU A 149 11.20 3.80 10.09
C LEU A 149 12.43 4.68 9.88
N VAL A 150 13.52 4.30 10.53
CA VAL A 150 14.83 4.93 10.40
C VAL A 150 15.77 3.94 9.75
N SER A 151 16.44 4.30 8.67
CA SER A 151 17.40 3.43 8.00
C SER A 151 18.66 4.13 7.56
N ASP A 152 19.70 3.34 7.30
CA ASP A 152 20.83 3.81 6.53
C ASP A 152 20.38 4.34 5.17
N VAL A 153 21.10 5.33 4.64
CA VAL A 153 20.83 5.90 3.32
C VAL A 153 21.24 4.90 2.25
N MET A 154 20.33 4.61 1.34
CA MET A 154 20.58 3.70 0.21
C MET A 154 20.02 4.31 -1.06
N ALA A 155 20.78 4.24 -2.16
CA ALA A 155 20.33 4.68 -3.48
C ALA A 155 19.95 3.45 -4.33
N PHE A 156 18.85 3.55 -5.06
CA PHE A 156 18.41 2.52 -5.99
C PHE A 156 18.61 2.97 -7.43
N THR A 157 19.24 2.12 -8.23
CA THR A 157 19.44 2.36 -9.66
C THR A 157 18.21 1.99 -10.48
N VAL A 158 17.46 1.00 -10.01
CA VAL A 158 16.19 0.56 -10.63
C VAL A 158 15.23 0.09 -9.54
N GLU A 159 13.95 0.42 -9.72
CA GLU A 159 12.92 0.11 -8.72
C GLU A 159 11.71 -0.55 -9.40
N TYR A 160 11.17 -1.57 -8.72
CA TYR A 160 10.04 -2.35 -9.18
C TYR A 160 8.95 -2.39 -8.11
N ARG A 161 7.71 -2.35 -8.57
CA ARG A 161 6.53 -2.54 -7.73
C ARG A 161 5.91 -3.90 -7.98
N LEU A 162 5.73 -4.66 -6.91
CA LEU A 162 5.13 -5.97 -6.90
C LEU A 162 3.77 -5.90 -6.21
N PHE A 163 2.73 -6.36 -6.87
CA PHE A 163 1.43 -6.61 -6.28
C PHE A 163 1.39 -8.07 -5.85
N LEU A 164 1.31 -8.29 -4.55
CA LEU A 164 1.27 -9.61 -3.93
C LEU A 164 -0.17 -9.97 -3.60
N LEU A 165 -0.58 -11.18 -3.94
CA LEU A 165 -1.90 -11.71 -3.67
C LEU A 165 -1.80 -13.18 -3.29
N ASP A 166 -2.39 -13.54 -2.14
CA ASP A 166 -2.46 -14.91 -1.62
C ASP A 166 -1.09 -15.63 -1.63
N GLY A 167 -0.05 -14.94 -1.15
CA GLY A 167 1.31 -15.48 -1.05
C GLY A 167 2.08 -15.60 -2.36
N ALA A 168 1.60 -14.97 -3.44
CA ALA A 168 2.27 -14.99 -4.74
C ALA A 168 2.51 -13.58 -5.30
N VAL A 169 3.55 -13.41 -6.13
CA VAL A 169 3.72 -12.21 -6.97
C VAL A 169 2.67 -12.27 -8.08
N HIS A 170 1.57 -11.56 -7.91
CA HIS A 170 0.43 -11.59 -8.82
C HIS A 170 0.71 -10.79 -10.10
N THR A 171 1.31 -9.59 -9.95
CA THR A 171 1.85 -8.79 -11.06
C THR A 171 2.99 -7.91 -10.56
N ALA A 172 3.87 -7.52 -11.47
CA ALA A 172 4.99 -6.63 -11.16
C ALA A 172 5.35 -5.78 -12.37
N GLY A 173 6.03 -4.65 -12.12
CA GLY A 173 6.55 -3.78 -13.17
C GLY A 173 7.62 -2.83 -12.63
N GLN A 174 8.55 -2.44 -13.49
CA GLN A 174 9.47 -1.37 -13.19
C GLN A 174 8.71 -0.05 -13.13
N TYR A 175 9.03 0.81 -12.16
CA TYR A 175 8.45 2.15 -12.08
C TYR A 175 9.47 3.27 -12.04
N ALA A 176 10.73 3.00 -11.65
CA ALA A 176 11.77 4.02 -11.64
C ALA A 176 13.12 3.47 -12.12
N GLU A 177 13.95 4.35 -12.65
CA GLU A 177 15.35 4.14 -12.99
C GLU A 177 16.11 5.42 -12.71
N ALA A 178 17.22 5.33 -11.97
CA ALA A 178 18.05 6.46 -11.55
C ALA A 178 17.21 7.61 -10.94
N GLY A 179 16.24 7.28 -10.08
CA GLY A 179 15.36 8.23 -9.40
C GLY A 179 14.31 8.91 -10.28
N ARG A 180 14.14 8.48 -11.54
CA ARG A 180 13.16 9.02 -12.48
C ARG A 180 12.11 7.99 -12.83
N LEU A 181 10.89 8.44 -13.06
CA LEU A 181 9.81 7.57 -13.52
C LEU A 181 10.21 6.89 -14.84
N ARG A 182 10.28 5.57 -14.81
CA ARG A 182 10.54 4.73 -15.99
C ARG A 182 9.75 3.45 -15.89
N LEU A 183 8.75 3.34 -16.73
CA LEU A 183 7.86 2.18 -16.75
C LEU A 183 8.44 1.09 -17.66
N GLY A 184 8.40 -0.14 -17.17
CA GLY A 184 8.88 -1.31 -17.91
C GLY A 184 8.35 -2.62 -17.34
N PRO A 185 8.53 -3.74 -18.07
CA PRO A 185 8.19 -5.06 -17.56
C PRO A 185 9.12 -5.45 -16.40
N PRO A 186 8.70 -6.36 -15.50
CA PRO A 186 9.58 -6.92 -14.50
C PRO A 186 10.61 -7.85 -15.17
N GLY A 187 11.87 -7.72 -14.78
CA GLY A 187 12.89 -8.71 -15.16
C GLY A 187 12.72 -10.00 -14.34
N LEU A 188 13.24 -11.13 -14.87
CA LEU A 188 13.19 -12.42 -14.17
C LEU A 188 13.84 -12.37 -12.78
N ALA A 189 14.94 -11.61 -12.64
CA ALA A 189 15.64 -11.42 -11.37
C ALA A 189 14.77 -10.67 -10.34
N ALA A 190 14.01 -9.65 -10.76
CA ALA A 190 13.08 -8.96 -9.87
C ALA A 190 11.97 -9.90 -9.35
N LEU A 191 11.44 -10.74 -10.23
CA LEU A 191 10.43 -11.74 -9.85
C LEU A 191 11.01 -12.83 -8.94
N ALA A 192 12.26 -13.24 -9.17
CA ALA A 192 12.94 -14.20 -8.29
C ALA A 192 13.14 -13.61 -6.88
N PHE A 193 13.66 -12.38 -6.80
CA PHE A 193 13.83 -11.69 -5.52
C PHE A 193 12.49 -11.46 -4.81
N GLY A 194 11.42 -11.12 -5.54
CA GLY A 194 10.07 -11.01 -4.96
C GLY A 194 9.59 -12.30 -4.31
N ARG A 195 9.91 -13.46 -4.87
CA ARG A 195 9.61 -14.77 -4.26
C ARG A 195 10.46 -15.05 -3.00
N GLU A 196 11.73 -14.65 -3.01
CA GLU A 196 12.59 -14.74 -1.81
C GLU A 196 12.03 -13.88 -0.67
N VAL A 197 11.57 -12.65 -0.98
CA VAL A 197 10.92 -11.77 0.00
C VAL A 197 9.66 -12.42 0.57
N LEU A 198 8.80 -13.00 -0.26
CA LEU A 198 7.60 -13.71 0.19
C LEU A 198 7.93 -14.90 1.09
N ALA A 199 8.92 -15.71 0.70
CA ALA A 199 9.35 -16.85 1.50
C ALA A 199 9.87 -16.42 2.89
N ALA A 200 10.58 -15.29 2.97
CA ALA A 200 11.10 -14.77 4.23
C ALA A 200 10.05 -14.01 5.06
N ALA A 201 9.07 -13.41 4.42
CA ALA A 201 7.99 -12.70 5.10
C ALA A 201 7.07 -13.68 5.88
N GLY A 202 6.90 -14.91 5.39
CA GLY A 202 5.99 -15.89 6.00
C GLY A 202 4.59 -15.29 6.18
N ASP A 203 4.05 -15.45 7.40
CA ASP A 203 2.73 -14.90 7.78
C ASP A 203 2.79 -13.42 8.21
N GLY A 204 3.89 -12.73 7.95
CA GLY A 204 4.09 -11.32 8.36
C GLY A 204 3.46 -10.28 7.44
N LEU A 205 2.76 -10.69 6.37
CA LEU A 205 2.06 -9.82 5.42
C LEU A 205 0.60 -10.24 5.25
N PRO A 206 -0.31 -9.28 4.96
CA PRO A 206 -1.68 -9.61 4.59
C PRO A 206 -1.74 -10.33 3.24
N SER A 207 -2.89 -10.97 2.97
CA SER A 207 -3.14 -11.67 1.71
C SER A 207 -3.04 -10.78 0.46
N ALA A 208 -3.15 -9.45 0.61
CA ALA A 208 -3.08 -8.49 -0.48
C ALA A 208 -2.30 -7.24 -0.06
N VAL A 209 -1.14 -7.02 -0.68
CA VAL A 209 -0.23 -5.92 -0.35
C VAL A 209 0.64 -5.58 -1.57
N VAL A 210 1.20 -4.39 -1.57
CA VAL A 210 2.22 -3.98 -2.54
C VAL A 210 3.58 -3.96 -1.84
N VAL A 211 4.60 -4.52 -2.49
CA VAL A 211 5.99 -4.43 -2.03
C VAL A 211 6.84 -3.81 -3.13
N ASP A 212 7.57 -2.77 -2.76
CA ASP A 212 8.56 -2.16 -3.64
C ASP A 212 9.93 -2.76 -3.34
N ILE A 213 10.63 -3.13 -4.41
CA ILE A 213 11.98 -3.67 -4.38
C ILE A 213 12.86 -2.89 -5.35
N GLY A 214 14.15 -2.87 -5.10
CA GLY A 214 15.08 -2.20 -5.98
C GLY A 214 16.44 -2.88 -6.04
N ARG A 215 17.25 -2.43 -6.98
CA ARG A 215 18.64 -2.82 -7.10
C ARG A 215 19.51 -1.60 -6.86
N ASP A 216 20.49 -1.70 -5.98
CA ASP A 216 21.41 -0.62 -5.66
C ASP A 216 22.51 -0.44 -6.74
N ASP A 217 23.40 0.49 -6.52
CA ASP A 217 24.55 0.78 -7.39
C ASP A 217 25.62 -0.33 -7.41
N GLN A 218 25.57 -1.24 -6.42
CA GLN A 218 26.41 -2.44 -6.37
C GLN A 218 25.74 -3.66 -7.01
N GLY A 219 24.54 -3.50 -7.56
CA GLY A 219 23.78 -4.57 -8.19
C GLY A 219 23.05 -5.50 -7.22
N ARG A 220 22.99 -5.17 -5.91
CA ARG A 220 22.33 -5.97 -4.88
C ARG A 220 20.84 -5.64 -4.85
N TRP A 221 20.02 -6.67 -4.69
CA TRP A 221 18.59 -6.51 -4.51
C TRP A 221 18.24 -6.18 -3.05
N ALA A 222 17.31 -5.26 -2.86
CA ALA A 222 16.79 -4.92 -1.54
C ALA A 222 15.30 -4.57 -1.58
N VAL A 223 14.61 -4.87 -0.48
CA VAL A 223 13.24 -4.38 -0.25
C VAL A 223 13.31 -2.89 0.08
N ILE A 224 12.47 -2.10 -0.59
CA ILE A 224 12.34 -0.66 -0.35
C ILE A 224 11.29 -0.41 0.72
N GLU A 225 10.06 -0.90 0.50
CA GLU A 225 8.94 -0.71 1.41
C GLU A 225 7.78 -1.67 1.10
N ALA A 226 6.84 -1.78 2.04
CA ALA A 226 5.50 -2.29 1.78
C ALA A 226 4.50 -1.13 1.74
N ASN A 227 3.49 -1.24 0.90
CA ASN A 227 2.43 -0.25 0.72
C ASN A 227 1.06 -0.93 0.69
N ALA A 228 0.05 -0.28 1.22
CA ALA A 228 -1.33 -0.74 1.09
C ALA A 228 -1.75 -0.75 -0.39
N ALA A 229 -2.23 -1.90 -0.89
CA ALA A 229 -2.59 -2.02 -2.30
C ALA A 229 -3.76 -1.09 -2.68
N TRP A 230 -4.69 -0.85 -1.76
CA TRP A 230 -5.83 0.04 -1.94
C TRP A 230 -5.45 1.52 -2.08
N ALA A 231 -4.22 1.91 -1.70
CA ALA A 231 -3.70 3.27 -1.85
C ALA A 231 -2.56 3.36 -2.87
N SER A 232 -2.17 2.25 -3.49
CA SER A 232 -0.98 2.17 -4.33
C SER A 232 -1.24 2.50 -5.80
N GLY A 233 -0.27 3.18 -6.42
CA GLY A 233 -0.25 3.38 -7.86
C GLY A 233 0.06 2.09 -8.62
N CYS A 234 -0.65 1.83 -9.72
CA CYS A 234 -0.45 0.64 -10.54
C CYS A 234 0.60 0.79 -11.66
N TYR A 235 1.25 1.93 -11.78
CA TYR A 235 2.33 2.23 -12.74
C TYR A 235 2.32 1.36 -14.03
N GLY A 236 3.37 0.60 -14.30
CA GLY A 236 3.56 -0.26 -15.48
C GLY A 236 3.06 -1.71 -15.36
N VAL A 237 2.40 -2.07 -14.23
CA VAL A 237 1.91 -3.43 -14.02
C VAL A 237 0.63 -3.72 -14.83
N ASP A 238 0.24 -4.99 -14.94
CA ASP A 238 -1.05 -5.39 -15.48
C ASP A 238 -2.20 -4.82 -14.62
N PRO A 239 -3.07 -3.94 -15.16
CA PRO A 239 -4.09 -3.27 -14.35
C PRO A 239 -5.22 -4.23 -13.91
N GLY A 240 -5.41 -5.34 -14.61
CA GLY A 240 -6.37 -6.35 -14.23
C GLY A 240 -5.94 -7.07 -12.95
N ARG A 241 -4.69 -7.53 -12.93
CA ARG A 241 -4.10 -8.19 -11.76
C ARG A 241 -3.90 -7.22 -10.60
N ALA A 242 -3.53 -5.96 -10.88
CA ALA A 242 -3.49 -4.94 -9.83
C ALA A 242 -4.86 -4.72 -9.20
N LEU A 243 -5.94 -4.69 -10.01
CA LEU A 243 -7.30 -4.58 -9.52
C LEU A 243 -7.69 -5.76 -8.62
N ASP A 244 -7.31 -7.00 -8.94
CA ASP A 244 -7.56 -8.16 -8.07
C ASP A 244 -6.99 -7.95 -6.66
N THR A 245 -5.74 -7.48 -6.60
CA THR A 245 -5.08 -7.19 -5.31
C THR A 245 -5.76 -6.04 -4.58
N VAL A 246 -6.17 -4.98 -5.28
CA VAL A 246 -6.92 -3.85 -4.68
C VAL A 246 -8.26 -4.30 -4.10
N LEU A 247 -9.02 -5.10 -4.84
CA LEU A 247 -10.31 -5.60 -4.39
C LEU A 247 -10.19 -6.50 -3.14
N ARG A 248 -9.12 -7.28 -3.03
CA ARG A 248 -8.83 -8.07 -1.83
C ARG A 248 -8.39 -7.18 -0.68
N ALA A 249 -7.53 -6.19 -0.92
CA ALA A 249 -6.96 -5.33 0.12
C ALA A 249 -7.96 -4.33 0.73
N ALA A 250 -9.05 -4.02 0.03
CA ALA A 250 -10.12 -3.14 0.51
C ALA A 250 -11.48 -3.68 0.07
N GLY A 251 -12.05 -4.53 0.88
CA GLY A 251 -13.33 -5.20 0.62
C GLY A 251 -14.21 -5.30 1.87
N PRO A 252 -15.37 -5.94 1.78
CA PRO A 252 -16.27 -6.08 2.92
C PRO A 252 -15.58 -6.69 4.13
N ALA A 253 -15.74 -6.06 5.29
CA ALA A 253 -15.14 -6.57 6.54
C ALA A 253 -15.67 -7.96 6.93
N THR A 254 -16.88 -8.31 6.46
CA THR A 254 -17.48 -9.63 6.63
C THR A 254 -16.74 -10.74 5.89
N ASP A 255 -16.01 -10.40 4.84
CA ASP A 255 -15.35 -11.35 3.94
C ASP A 255 -13.87 -11.56 4.31
N LEU A 256 -13.41 -10.94 5.42
CA LEU A 256 -12.03 -11.08 5.88
C LEU A 256 -11.69 -12.52 6.25
N SER A 257 -10.61 -13.01 5.68
CA SER A 257 -10.01 -14.27 6.11
C SER A 257 -9.51 -14.17 7.57
N PRO A 258 -9.51 -15.24 8.36
CA PRO A 258 -8.96 -15.19 9.71
C PRO A 258 -7.53 -14.65 9.80
N PRO A 259 -6.57 -15.01 8.92
CA PRO A 259 -5.23 -14.43 8.92
C PRO A 259 -5.22 -12.91 8.67
N ASP A 260 -6.08 -12.41 7.78
CA ASP A 260 -6.09 -10.98 7.42
C ASP A 260 -6.58 -10.06 8.54
N ARG A 261 -7.27 -10.59 9.55
CA ARG A 261 -7.80 -9.78 10.67
C ARG A 261 -6.70 -9.07 11.46
N ALA A 262 -5.49 -9.64 11.49
CA ALA A 262 -4.34 -9.04 12.16
C ALA A 262 -3.73 -7.85 11.39
N PHE A 263 -4.14 -7.63 10.14
CA PHE A 263 -3.58 -6.64 9.23
C PHE A 263 -4.55 -5.51 8.86
N VAL A 264 -5.68 -5.44 9.56
CA VAL A 264 -6.66 -4.37 9.35
C VAL A 264 -6.15 -3.08 9.96
N ARG A 265 -6.19 -2.00 9.15
CA ARG A 265 -5.84 -0.62 9.54
C ARG A 265 -6.74 -0.10 10.64
#